data_e569bb648a779f48a1874f44e70316a6
#
_entry.id   e569bb648a779f48a1874f44e70316a6
#
_cell.length_a   1.000
_cell.length_b   1.000
_cell.length_c   1.000
_cell.angle_alpha   90.00
_cell.angle_beta   90.00
_cell.angle_gamma   90.00
#
_symmetry.space_group_name_H-M   'P 1'
#
loop_
_entity.id
_entity.type
_entity.pdbx_description
1 polymer ?
#
loop_
_entity_poly.entity_id
_entity_poly.type
_entity_poly.pdbx_seq_one_letter_code
_entity_poly.pdbx_strand_id
1 'polypeptide(L)'
;MKRIKIAIAIMAVVLIASLGIYFLADHLNSNKTKKETEEANKLILFNIDENSIDKVDIHNESGNYTAEYIDSNWQLTNTDEYELNSTAITAICSNFCNLTAIKILDDTDSSKYGFDDPITLTVYADDTPYKLFIGDATPTYENFYVMKENDDNIYLIDYTTGAVLCATKNNLKQTYIFNYFTAEIDSFCLWEGSEKDENIRFSMKKDENGTWSMLKPYQDTSVYNTQITNFLTDATRDEIFSFVAENCTESDYAKYGFDNPKYVLEVTAGSKHTKVIFGDYTNNENEMYGLFTDSGQVVTFISNEISALGYDTMDMMNTTVYSADINDVTEVKVEMPGVTAEMEINNYEEEYILNDTQLTDDDTKSLFISFFNSFNNAYFESIENDQNPDGEPEITITYTLSNNTVNRIEYIPVPGEDSNTYWAVKNGEYTGFVVRKKIIANISSTYEELVQAVESSEK
;
A
#
# COMPACT_ATOMS: atom_id res chain seq x y z
N MET A 1 12.02 -49.64 76.99
CA MET A 1 10.70 -48.94 76.87
C MET A 1 10.75 -47.43 77.22
N LYS A 2 11.37 -47.00 78.33
CA LYS A 2 11.40 -45.58 78.74
C LYS A 2 12.07 -44.66 77.71
N ARG A 3 13.21 -45.08 77.10
CA ARG A 3 13.96 -44.28 76.13
C ARG A 3 13.20 -44.11 74.76
N ILE A 4 12.41 -45.10 74.35
CA ILE A 4 11.60 -45.02 73.12
C ILE A 4 10.42 -44.04 73.29
N LYS A 5 9.80 -44.02 74.49
CA LYS A 5 8.73 -43.07 74.78
C LYS A 5 9.21 -41.61 74.82
N ILE A 6 10.42 -41.39 75.31
CA ILE A 6 11.04 -40.06 75.35
C ILE A 6 11.39 -39.59 73.93
N ALA A 7 11.92 -40.51 73.07
CA ALA A 7 12.22 -40.20 71.65
C ALA A 7 10.95 -39.88 70.83
N ILE A 8 9.85 -40.59 71.09
CA ILE A 8 8.57 -40.30 70.46
C ILE A 8 8.00 -38.97 70.88
N ALA A 9 8.11 -38.64 72.18
CA ALA A 9 7.67 -37.34 72.70
C ALA A 9 8.48 -36.17 72.16
N ILE A 10 9.81 -36.29 72.03
CA ILE A 10 10.65 -35.30 71.34
C ILE A 10 10.30 -35.13 69.87
N MET A 11 10.09 -36.23 69.16
CA MET A 11 9.69 -36.19 67.75
C MET A 11 8.34 -35.48 67.57
N ALA A 12 7.36 -35.74 68.43
CA ALA A 12 6.07 -35.07 68.44
C ALA A 12 6.17 -33.56 68.65
N VAL A 13 7.01 -33.14 69.62
CA VAL A 13 7.27 -31.69 69.88
C VAL A 13 7.94 -31.02 68.67
N VAL A 14 8.92 -31.69 68.01
CA VAL A 14 9.58 -31.14 66.80
C VAL A 14 8.60 -31.03 65.64
N LEU A 15 7.70 -32.00 65.50
CA LEU A 15 6.70 -31.99 64.47
C LEU A 15 5.64 -30.89 64.64
N ILE A 16 5.21 -30.67 65.87
CA ILE A 16 4.30 -29.54 66.26
C ILE A 16 4.98 -28.19 66.03
N ALA A 17 6.26 -28.07 66.40
CA ALA A 17 7.02 -26.85 66.24
C ALA A 17 7.24 -26.56 64.70
N SER A 18 7.56 -27.58 63.87
CA SER A 18 7.72 -27.40 62.43
C SER A 18 6.41 -27.04 61.72
N LEU A 19 5.27 -27.64 62.13
CA LEU A 19 3.93 -27.26 61.66
C LEU A 19 3.61 -25.80 62.05
N GLY A 20 3.91 -25.41 63.27
CA GLY A 20 3.72 -24.02 63.77
C GLY A 20 4.51 -23.02 62.91
N ILE A 21 5.78 -23.32 62.62
CA ILE A 21 6.65 -22.48 61.76
C ILE A 21 6.10 -22.45 60.34
N TYR A 22 5.65 -23.58 59.81
CA TYR A 22 5.05 -23.63 58.46
C TYR A 22 3.79 -22.76 58.37
N PHE A 23 2.84 -22.88 59.31
CA PHE A 23 1.64 -22.06 59.34
C PHE A 23 1.94 -20.56 59.53
N LEU A 24 2.96 -20.21 60.32
CA LEU A 24 3.38 -18.83 60.53
C LEU A 24 3.99 -18.28 59.24
N ALA A 25 4.84 -19.04 58.56
CA ALA A 25 5.46 -18.65 57.29
C ALA A 25 4.40 -18.51 56.18
N ASP A 26 3.45 -19.42 56.11
CA ASP A 26 2.34 -19.38 55.12
C ASP A 26 1.43 -18.16 55.35
N HIS A 27 1.09 -17.87 56.64
CA HIS A 27 0.29 -16.70 56.99
C HIS A 27 1.02 -15.38 56.70
N LEU A 28 2.33 -15.30 56.97
CA LEU A 28 3.16 -14.12 56.67
C LEU A 28 3.28 -13.93 55.14
N ASN A 29 3.49 -15.02 54.39
CA ASN A 29 3.57 -14.98 52.93
C ASN A 29 2.23 -14.59 52.32
N SER A 30 1.12 -15.16 52.79
CA SER A 30 -0.25 -14.82 52.36
C SER A 30 -0.57 -13.34 52.62
N ASN A 31 -0.19 -12.79 53.76
CA ASN A 31 -0.39 -11.38 54.11
C ASN A 31 0.50 -10.46 53.24
N LYS A 32 1.73 -10.89 52.93
CA LYS A 32 2.63 -10.17 52.00
C LYS A 32 2.05 -10.15 50.59
N THR A 33 1.63 -11.29 50.09
CA THR A 33 1.00 -11.40 48.77
C THR A 33 -0.28 -10.57 48.67
N LYS A 34 -1.14 -10.59 49.71
CA LYS A 34 -2.34 -9.73 49.73
C LYS A 34 -1.99 -8.25 49.69
N LYS A 35 -0.99 -7.82 50.45
CA LYS A 35 -0.56 -6.43 50.48
C LYS A 35 0.04 -5.98 49.15
N GLU A 36 0.86 -6.81 48.54
CA GLU A 36 1.42 -6.57 47.19
C GLU A 36 0.30 -6.50 46.12
N THR A 37 -0.72 -7.35 46.20
CA THR A 37 -1.88 -7.32 45.32
C THR A 37 -2.73 -6.07 45.55
N GLU A 38 -2.95 -5.65 46.79
CA GLU A 38 -3.68 -4.42 47.10
C GLU A 38 -2.93 -3.17 46.65
N GLU A 39 -1.61 -3.13 46.76
CA GLU A 39 -0.77 -2.04 46.24
C GLU A 39 -0.77 -2.02 44.70
N ALA A 40 -0.69 -3.17 44.05
CA ALA A 40 -0.78 -3.28 42.62
C ALA A 40 -2.16 -2.81 42.10
N ASN A 41 -3.24 -3.18 42.75
CA ASN A 41 -4.61 -2.78 42.39
C ASN A 41 -4.83 -1.25 42.48
N LYS A 42 -4.11 -0.55 43.36
CA LYS A 42 -4.19 0.91 43.47
C LYS A 42 -3.58 1.62 42.26
N LEU A 43 -2.73 0.95 41.53
CA LEU A 43 -2.10 1.50 40.31
C LEU A 43 -2.97 1.31 39.06
N ILE A 44 -4.01 0.48 39.09
CA ILE A 44 -4.96 0.32 37.96
C ILE A 44 -5.88 1.54 37.95
N LEU A 45 -5.73 2.39 36.94
CA LEU A 45 -6.58 3.57 36.73
C LEU A 45 -7.90 3.17 36.09
N PHE A 46 -7.85 2.39 35.03
CA PHE A 46 -9.02 1.87 34.34
C PHE A 46 -8.82 0.38 33.98
N ASN A 47 -9.92 -0.34 33.98
CA ASN A 47 -10.04 -1.72 33.48
C ASN A 47 -11.42 -1.87 32.85
N ILE A 48 -11.53 -1.55 31.59
CA ILE A 48 -12.76 -1.42 30.80
C ILE A 48 -12.68 -2.44 29.64
N ASP A 49 -13.82 -3.03 29.26
CA ASP A 49 -13.85 -3.83 28.03
C ASP A 49 -13.73 -2.90 26.82
N GLU A 50 -12.66 -3.05 26.04
CA GLU A 50 -12.42 -2.23 24.85
C GLU A 50 -13.59 -2.28 23.84
N ASN A 51 -14.27 -3.43 23.73
CA ASN A 51 -15.39 -3.60 22.82
C ASN A 51 -16.67 -2.87 23.27
N SER A 52 -16.73 -2.39 24.51
CA SER A 52 -17.83 -1.58 25.02
C SER A 52 -17.67 -0.09 24.79
N ILE A 53 -16.49 0.32 24.26
CA ILE A 53 -16.20 1.74 24.00
C ILE A 53 -16.84 2.15 22.68
N ASP A 54 -17.71 3.15 22.74
CA ASP A 54 -18.46 3.67 21.59
C ASP A 54 -18.26 5.16 21.33
N LYS A 55 -17.63 5.91 22.29
CA LYS A 55 -17.38 7.34 22.14
C LYS A 55 -16.12 7.79 22.88
N VAL A 56 -15.42 8.75 22.29
CA VAL A 56 -14.24 9.40 22.85
C VAL A 56 -14.33 10.91 22.67
N ASP A 57 -14.25 11.65 23.79
CA ASP A 57 -14.14 13.12 23.80
C ASP A 57 -12.71 13.51 24.20
N ILE A 58 -12.07 14.34 23.42
CA ILE A 58 -10.72 14.88 23.67
C ILE A 58 -10.82 16.40 23.71
N HIS A 59 -10.32 16.99 24.80
CA HIS A 59 -10.18 18.43 24.94
C HIS A 59 -8.72 18.77 25.22
N ASN A 60 -8.10 19.57 24.37
CA ASN A 60 -6.72 20.03 24.51
C ASN A 60 -6.54 21.42 23.88
N GLU A 61 -5.32 21.97 23.89
CA GLU A 61 -4.97 23.26 23.31
C GLU A 61 -5.30 23.38 21.81
N SER A 62 -5.34 22.27 21.08
CA SER A 62 -5.66 22.26 19.64
C SER A 62 -7.18 22.20 19.35
N GLY A 63 -8.02 21.99 20.37
CA GLY A 63 -9.48 22.02 20.24
C GLY A 63 -10.23 20.93 21.01
N ASN A 64 -11.50 20.79 20.65
CA ASN A 64 -12.42 19.77 21.18
C ASN A 64 -12.79 18.81 20.06
N TYR A 65 -12.59 17.52 20.27
CA TYR A 65 -12.84 16.47 19.30
C TYR A 65 -13.73 15.40 19.91
N THR A 66 -14.80 15.05 19.21
CA THR A 66 -15.69 13.95 19.56
C THR A 66 -15.65 12.91 18.46
N ALA A 67 -15.19 11.71 18.80
CA ALA A 67 -15.26 10.56 17.91
C ALA A 67 -16.29 9.57 18.45
N GLU A 68 -17.16 9.07 17.56
CA GLU A 68 -18.16 8.05 17.87
C GLU A 68 -18.02 6.85 16.93
N TYR A 69 -18.29 5.66 17.48
CA TYR A 69 -18.23 4.41 16.71
C TYR A 69 -19.58 4.14 16.06
N ILE A 70 -19.70 4.48 14.76
CA ILE A 70 -20.93 4.43 13.99
C ILE A 70 -20.71 3.50 12.78
N ASP A 71 -21.65 2.57 12.54
CA ASP A 71 -21.60 1.65 11.38
C ASP A 71 -20.26 0.89 11.24
N SER A 72 -19.72 0.44 12.39
CA SER A 72 -18.46 -0.30 12.48
C SER A 72 -17.19 0.52 12.14
N ASN A 73 -17.26 1.84 12.24
CA ASN A 73 -16.13 2.74 12.03
C ASN A 73 -16.16 3.93 12.98
N TRP A 74 -14.97 4.42 13.35
CA TRP A 74 -14.84 5.66 14.10
C TRP A 74 -15.05 6.87 13.20
N GLN A 75 -15.88 7.82 13.62
CA GLN A 75 -16.20 9.05 12.89
C GLN A 75 -16.12 10.24 13.82
N LEU A 76 -15.64 11.39 13.33
CA LEU A 76 -15.80 12.66 14.04
C LEU A 76 -17.23 13.15 13.89
N THR A 77 -17.86 13.51 14.99
CA THR A 77 -19.27 13.96 15.01
C THR A 77 -19.43 15.44 15.28
N ASN A 78 -18.38 16.12 15.71
CA ASN A 78 -18.40 17.55 16.00
C ASN A 78 -17.64 18.42 14.99
N THR A 79 -17.02 17.82 13.97
CA THR A 79 -16.39 18.52 12.85
C THR A 79 -16.35 17.60 11.61
N ASP A 80 -16.42 18.18 10.43
CA ASP A 80 -16.25 17.56 9.11
C ASP A 80 -15.07 18.16 8.33
N GLU A 81 -14.23 18.96 9.01
CA GLU A 81 -13.08 19.64 8.38
C GLU A 81 -12.00 18.70 7.85
N TYR A 82 -11.94 17.44 8.33
CA TYR A 82 -10.97 16.46 7.91
C TYR A 82 -11.43 15.02 8.19
N GLU A 83 -10.89 14.08 7.44
CA GLU A 83 -11.14 12.65 7.65
C GLU A 83 -10.37 12.13 8.87
N LEU A 84 -11.04 11.33 9.70
CA LEU A 84 -10.47 10.78 10.93
C LEU A 84 -9.56 9.60 10.65
N ASN A 85 -8.40 9.58 11.30
CA ASN A 85 -7.58 8.39 11.44
C ASN A 85 -8.19 7.45 12.50
N SER A 86 -9.03 6.52 12.06
CA SER A 86 -9.67 5.53 12.95
C SER A 86 -8.65 4.72 13.77
N THR A 87 -7.46 4.48 13.24
CA THR A 87 -6.38 3.77 13.95
C THR A 87 -5.89 4.57 15.16
N ALA A 88 -5.83 5.90 15.05
CA ALA A 88 -5.44 6.76 16.18
C ALA A 88 -6.45 6.68 17.33
N ILE A 89 -7.75 6.71 17.06
CA ILE A 89 -8.79 6.54 18.08
C ILE A 89 -8.74 5.14 18.68
N THR A 90 -8.58 4.09 17.88
CA THR A 90 -8.41 2.72 18.38
C THR A 90 -7.20 2.62 19.32
N ALA A 91 -6.07 3.24 18.97
CA ALA A 91 -4.90 3.27 19.84
C ALA A 91 -5.16 3.99 21.15
N ILE A 92 -5.92 5.10 21.14
CA ILE A 92 -6.35 5.80 22.36
C ILE A 92 -7.20 4.87 23.22
N CYS A 93 -8.22 4.21 22.65
CA CYS A 93 -9.08 3.28 23.37
C CYS A 93 -8.29 2.13 24.00
N SER A 94 -7.42 1.48 23.23
CA SER A 94 -6.60 0.35 23.70
C SER A 94 -5.64 0.72 24.83
N ASN A 95 -5.04 1.93 24.80
CA ASN A 95 -4.18 2.41 25.85
C ASN A 95 -4.95 2.87 27.09
N PHE A 96 -6.17 3.39 26.90
CA PHE A 96 -7.01 3.88 27.99
C PHE A 96 -7.69 2.74 28.75
N CYS A 97 -8.23 1.75 28.06
CA CYS A 97 -9.08 0.70 28.66
C CYS A 97 -8.36 -0.14 29.74
N ASN A 98 -7.04 -0.30 29.64
CA ASN A 98 -6.22 -1.04 30.60
C ASN A 98 -5.14 -0.15 31.25
N LEU A 99 -5.43 1.14 31.46
CA LEU A 99 -4.46 2.10 31.94
C LEU A 99 -3.99 1.79 33.35
N THR A 100 -2.69 1.60 33.50
CA THR A 100 -2.05 1.33 34.78
C THR A 100 -0.96 2.38 35.06
N ALA A 101 -0.97 2.94 36.24
CA ALA A 101 0.07 3.85 36.68
C ALA A 101 1.34 3.09 37.09
N ILE A 102 2.48 3.77 36.96
CA ILE A 102 3.77 3.29 37.45
C ILE A 102 3.91 3.58 38.94
N LYS A 103 3.36 4.73 39.36
CA LYS A 103 3.53 5.24 40.71
C LYS A 103 2.42 6.25 41.06
N ILE A 104 2.07 6.34 42.36
CA ILE A 104 1.30 7.43 42.96
C ILE A 104 2.30 8.40 43.62
N LEU A 105 2.11 9.70 43.40
CA LEU A 105 2.93 10.71 44.05
C LEU A 105 2.43 10.99 45.47
N ASP A 106 3.38 11.30 46.37
CA ASP A 106 3.06 11.71 47.76
C ASP A 106 2.69 13.21 47.86
N ASP A 107 2.63 13.94 46.73
CA ASP A 107 2.27 15.36 46.61
C ASP A 107 0.83 15.50 46.06
N THR A 108 0.05 16.38 46.66
CA THR A 108 -1.33 16.68 46.27
C THR A 108 -1.48 18.07 45.64
N ASP A 109 -0.39 18.83 45.48
CA ASP A 109 -0.41 20.15 44.85
C ASP A 109 -0.36 20.00 43.31
N SER A 110 -1.53 19.82 42.71
CA SER A 110 -1.68 19.57 41.29
C SER A 110 -1.16 20.71 40.40
N SER A 111 -1.10 21.96 40.90
CA SER A 111 -0.63 23.12 40.10
C SER A 111 0.83 23.01 39.61
N LYS A 112 1.64 22.13 40.26
CA LYS A 112 3.04 21.89 39.87
C LYS A 112 3.21 20.94 38.67
N TYR A 113 2.14 20.29 38.23
CA TYR A 113 2.19 19.14 37.33
C TYR A 113 1.37 19.34 36.07
N GLY A 114 1.00 20.61 35.74
CA GLY A 114 0.29 20.96 34.51
C GLY A 114 -1.23 20.75 34.56
N PHE A 115 -1.84 20.70 35.75
CA PHE A 115 -3.29 20.52 35.88
C PHE A 115 -4.09 21.83 35.97
N ASP A 116 -3.46 23.00 35.73
CA ASP A 116 -4.17 24.28 35.62
C ASP A 116 -5.03 24.35 34.33
N ASP A 117 -4.53 23.72 33.23
CA ASP A 117 -5.24 23.55 31.95
C ASP A 117 -4.89 22.17 31.34
N PRO A 118 -5.38 21.08 31.98
CA PRO A 118 -4.99 19.73 31.58
C PRO A 118 -5.67 19.29 30.26
N ILE A 119 -5.01 18.41 29.52
CA ILE A 119 -5.70 17.65 28.49
C ILE A 119 -6.75 16.79 29.18
N THR A 120 -7.98 16.88 28.72
CA THR A 120 -9.11 16.09 29.23
C THR A 120 -9.51 15.04 28.22
N LEU A 121 -9.37 13.78 28.59
CA LEU A 121 -9.80 12.63 27.79
C LEU A 121 -10.97 11.94 28.51
N THR A 122 -12.12 11.84 27.81
CA THR A 122 -13.28 11.10 28.33
C THR A 122 -13.62 9.97 27.35
N VAL A 123 -13.58 8.75 27.84
CA VAL A 123 -13.97 7.55 27.10
C VAL A 123 -15.30 7.05 27.64
N TYR A 124 -16.24 6.76 26.76
CA TYR A 124 -17.56 6.23 27.12
C TYR A 124 -17.61 4.74 26.76
N ALA A 125 -18.00 3.94 27.76
CA ALA A 125 -18.23 2.52 27.60
C ALA A 125 -19.62 2.18 28.13
N ASP A 126 -20.50 1.63 27.31
CA ASP A 126 -21.92 1.40 27.65
C ASP A 126 -22.56 2.65 28.26
N ASP A 127 -22.45 3.81 27.62
CA ASP A 127 -22.92 5.14 28.08
C ASP A 127 -22.26 5.63 29.41
N THR A 128 -21.33 4.91 29.99
CA THR A 128 -20.65 5.31 31.23
C THR A 128 -19.38 6.10 30.91
N PRO A 129 -19.25 7.37 31.36
CA PRO A 129 -18.05 8.16 31.13
C PRO A 129 -16.93 7.79 32.10
N TYR A 130 -15.73 7.65 31.56
CA TYR A 130 -14.47 7.48 32.28
C TYR A 130 -13.55 8.63 31.89
N LYS A 131 -13.17 9.48 32.85
CA LYS A 131 -12.42 10.70 32.57
C LYS A 131 -11.03 10.66 33.18
N LEU A 132 -10.05 11.06 32.37
CA LEU A 132 -8.66 11.25 32.73
C LEU A 132 -8.25 12.69 32.43
N PHE A 133 -7.56 13.31 33.42
CA PHE A 133 -6.85 14.56 33.23
C PHE A 133 -5.37 14.28 33.05
N ILE A 134 -4.77 14.81 32.00
CA ILE A 134 -3.36 14.61 31.66
C ILE A 134 -2.67 15.97 31.78
N GLY A 135 -1.72 16.07 32.69
CA GLY A 135 -0.88 17.24 32.89
C GLY A 135 0.42 17.18 32.10
N ASP A 136 1.47 17.80 32.60
CA ASP A 136 2.77 17.87 31.92
C ASP A 136 3.47 16.51 31.84
N ALA A 137 4.39 16.39 30.86
CA ALA A 137 5.41 15.36 30.90
C ALA A 137 6.42 15.64 32.05
N THR A 138 6.99 14.58 32.60
CA THR A 138 8.08 14.76 33.59
C THR A 138 9.28 15.44 32.92
N PRO A 139 10.14 16.15 33.69
CA PRO A 139 11.33 16.82 33.14
C PRO A 139 12.32 15.90 32.42
N THR A 140 12.26 14.60 32.71
CA THR A 140 13.08 13.57 32.00
C THR A 140 12.42 13.00 30.77
N TYR A 141 11.15 13.38 30.45
CA TYR A 141 10.33 12.79 29.39
C TYR A 141 10.19 11.27 29.45
N GLU A 142 10.19 10.71 30.67
CA GLU A 142 9.96 9.28 30.88
C GLU A 142 8.50 8.96 31.20
N ASN A 143 7.75 9.95 31.73
CA ASN A 143 6.37 9.75 32.19
C ASN A 143 5.52 11.00 31.98
N PHE A 144 4.18 10.83 32.06
CA PHE A 144 3.21 11.90 32.18
C PHE A 144 2.55 11.87 33.57
N TYR A 145 2.21 13.07 34.08
CA TYR A 145 1.38 13.22 35.23
C TYR A 145 -0.09 13.09 34.86
N VAL A 146 -0.86 12.27 35.56
CA VAL A 146 -2.29 12.10 35.30
C VAL A 146 -3.10 12.09 36.59
N MET A 147 -4.36 12.51 36.49
CA MET A 147 -5.36 12.40 37.54
C MET A 147 -6.64 11.77 37.00
N LYS A 148 -7.31 10.96 37.81
CA LYS A 148 -8.60 10.38 37.45
C LYS A 148 -9.73 11.25 38.06
N GLU A 149 -10.85 11.35 37.35
CA GLU A 149 -12.01 12.06 37.90
C GLU A 149 -12.45 11.45 39.25
N ASN A 150 -12.77 12.32 40.21
CA ASN A 150 -13.13 11.97 41.58
C ASN A 150 -12.04 11.24 42.39
N ASP A 151 -10.77 11.46 42.03
CA ASP A 151 -9.62 10.95 42.73
C ASP A 151 -8.57 12.06 42.88
N ASP A 152 -8.16 12.37 44.12
CA ASP A 152 -7.21 13.45 44.44
C ASP A 152 -5.74 13.03 44.26
N ASN A 153 -5.48 11.78 43.92
CA ASN A 153 -4.12 11.29 43.71
C ASN A 153 -3.57 11.70 42.36
N ILE A 154 -2.28 12.05 42.34
CA ILE A 154 -1.50 12.28 41.12
C ILE A 154 -0.73 11.00 40.81
N TYR A 155 -0.89 10.52 39.62
CA TYR A 155 -0.27 9.30 39.10
C TYR A 155 0.79 9.61 38.04
N LEU A 156 1.74 8.70 37.89
CA LEU A 156 2.66 8.67 36.76
C LEU A 156 2.28 7.53 35.82
N ILE A 157 2.14 7.82 34.53
CA ILE A 157 2.01 6.81 33.49
C ILE A 157 3.22 6.86 32.55
N ASP A 158 3.50 5.77 31.88
CA ASP A 158 4.57 5.70 30.89
C ASP A 158 4.43 6.77 29.80
N TYR A 159 5.57 7.32 29.34
CA TYR A 159 5.60 8.42 28.37
C TYR A 159 4.95 8.02 27.03
N THR A 160 5.22 6.82 26.53
CA THR A 160 4.66 6.33 25.24
C THR A 160 3.14 6.24 25.31
N THR A 161 2.62 5.67 26.40
CA THR A 161 1.17 5.63 26.66
C THR A 161 0.58 7.04 26.76
N GLY A 162 1.20 7.91 27.56
CA GLY A 162 0.75 9.30 27.72
C GLY A 162 0.73 10.07 26.41
N ALA A 163 1.75 9.92 25.58
CA ALA A 163 1.85 10.58 24.27
C ALA A 163 0.69 10.16 23.31
N VAL A 164 0.27 8.89 23.35
CA VAL A 164 -0.90 8.43 22.59
C VAL A 164 -2.18 9.06 23.12
N LEU A 165 -2.34 9.15 24.44
CA LEU A 165 -3.53 9.73 25.07
C LEU A 165 -3.61 11.26 24.93
N CYS A 166 -2.48 11.95 24.68
CA CYS A 166 -2.38 13.39 24.42
C CYS A 166 -2.60 13.76 22.93
N ALA A 167 -3.28 12.93 22.16
CA ALA A 167 -3.43 13.13 20.73
C ALA A 167 -3.94 14.55 20.38
N THR A 168 -3.19 15.23 19.51
CA THR A 168 -3.54 16.54 18.95
C THR A 168 -4.44 16.38 17.72
N LYS A 169 -5.01 17.50 17.22
CA LYS A 169 -5.76 17.52 15.94
C LYS A 169 -5.02 16.79 14.83
N ASN A 170 -3.73 17.05 14.68
CA ASN A 170 -2.94 16.44 13.60
C ASN A 170 -2.74 14.93 13.75
N ASN A 171 -2.69 14.41 14.99
CA ASN A 171 -2.63 12.97 15.24
C ASN A 171 -3.95 12.26 14.89
N LEU A 172 -5.07 13.00 14.89
CA LEU A 172 -6.39 12.46 14.58
C LEU A 172 -6.74 12.53 13.08
N LYS A 173 -5.97 13.28 12.28
CA LYS A 173 -6.20 13.37 10.83
C LYS A 173 -5.73 12.11 10.12
N GLN A 174 -6.43 11.77 9.01
CA GLN A 174 -5.98 10.74 8.10
C GLN A 174 -4.57 11.05 7.57
N THR A 175 -3.69 10.05 7.60
CA THR A 175 -2.28 10.18 7.18
C THR A 175 -2.00 9.65 5.79
N TYR A 176 -2.95 8.97 5.15
CA TYR A 176 -2.79 8.51 3.76
C TYR A 176 -3.32 9.55 2.78
N ILE A 177 -2.78 9.55 1.55
CA ILE A 177 -3.26 10.45 0.48
C ILE A 177 -4.77 10.24 0.27
N PHE A 178 -5.22 8.98 0.25
CA PHE A 178 -6.64 8.65 0.22
C PHE A 178 -6.91 7.30 0.91
N ASN A 179 -8.09 7.23 1.53
CA ASN A 179 -8.55 6.05 2.27
C ASN A 179 -9.70 5.37 1.50
N TYR A 180 -9.36 4.84 0.30
CA TYR A 180 -10.30 4.11 -0.54
C TYR A 180 -9.86 2.65 -0.65
N PHE A 181 -10.81 1.74 -0.71
CA PHE A 181 -10.49 0.39 -1.15
C PHE A 181 -10.16 0.42 -2.64
N THR A 182 -9.07 -0.19 -3.05
CA THR A 182 -8.62 -0.21 -4.45
C THR A 182 -9.70 -0.72 -5.43
N ALA A 183 -10.58 -1.63 -4.94
CA ALA A 183 -11.71 -2.13 -5.72
C ALA A 183 -12.78 -1.07 -6.02
N GLU A 184 -12.93 -0.06 -5.15
CA GLU A 184 -13.92 1.02 -5.27
C GLU A 184 -13.47 2.14 -6.19
N ILE A 185 -12.18 2.19 -6.54
CA ILE A 185 -11.64 3.24 -7.42
C ILE A 185 -12.14 3.02 -8.85
N ASP A 186 -12.77 4.04 -9.41
CA ASP A 186 -13.36 4.03 -10.75
C ASP A 186 -12.48 4.70 -11.79
N SER A 187 -11.71 5.72 -11.39
CA SER A 187 -10.80 6.45 -12.27
C SER A 187 -9.67 7.11 -11.51
N PHE A 188 -8.56 7.32 -12.20
CA PHE A 188 -7.43 8.09 -11.69
C PHE A 188 -6.68 8.75 -12.83
N CYS A 189 -6.00 9.85 -12.52
CA CYS A 189 -5.17 10.58 -13.46
C CYS A 189 -3.92 11.12 -12.75
N LEU A 190 -2.78 10.96 -13.40
CA LEU A 190 -1.50 11.53 -12.97
C LEU A 190 -1.00 12.49 -14.04
N TRP A 191 -0.74 13.73 -13.64
CA TRP A 191 -0.07 14.74 -14.47
C TRP A 191 1.36 14.94 -13.98
N GLU A 192 2.29 15.13 -14.89
CA GLU A 192 3.63 15.64 -14.63
C GLU A 192 3.67 17.12 -14.98
N GLY A 193 3.52 17.97 -13.97
CA GLY A 193 3.29 19.41 -14.11
C GLY A 193 1.84 19.79 -13.87
N SER A 194 1.39 20.88 -14.48
CA SER A 194 0.03 21.37 -14.36
C SER A 194 -1.00 20.50 -15.11
N GLU A 195 -2.28 20.64 -14.73
CA GLU A 195 -3.41 19.92 -15.32
C GLU A 195 -3.71 20.35 -16.77
N LYS A 196 -2.83 19.98 -17.68
CA LYS A 196 -3.00 20.15 -19.13
C LYS A 196 -2.90 18.82 -19.82
N ASP A 197 -3.60 18.65 -20.95
CA ASP A 197 -3.60 17.41 -21.72
C ASP A 197 -2.19 16.91 -22.08
N GLU A 198 -1.30 17.85 -22.43
CA GLU A 198 0.11 17.58 -22.76
C GLU A 198 0.95 17.05 -21.60
N ASN A 199 0.50 17.28 -20.36
CA ASN A 199 1.19 16.86 -19.13
C ASN A 199 0.62 15.57 -18.55
N ILE A 200 -0.44 14.99 -19.14
CA ILE A 200 -1.01 13.74 -18.64
C ILE A 200 -0.01 12.61 -18.85
N ARG A 201 0.50 12.06 -17.75
CA ARG A 201 1.33 10.87 -17.76
C ARG A 201 0.47 9.65 -18.06
N PHE A 202 -0.64 9.49 -17.37
CA PHE A 202 -1.70 8.53 -17.69
C PHE A 202 -3.03 8.93 -17.03
N SER A 203 -4.13 8.62 -17.73
CA SER A 203 -5.50 8.73 -17.23
C SER A 203 -6.25 7.44 -17.50
N MET A 204 -6.82 6.85 -16.46
CA MET A 204 -7.42 5.52 -16.47
C MET A 204 -8.85 5.56 -15.95
N LYS A 205 -9.69 4.70 -16.51
CA LYS A 205 -11.08 4.56 -16.08
C LYS A 205 -11.56 3.11 -16.18
N LYS A 206 -12.41 2.69 -15.24
CA LYS A 206 -13.18 1.43 -15.32
C LYS A 206 -14.46 1.63 -16.13
N ASP A 207 -14.83 0.63 -16.91
CA ASP A 207 -16.16 0.51 -17.47
C ASP A 207 -17.17 -0.10 -16.45
N GLU A 208 -18.42 -0.25 -16.88
CA GLU A 208 -19.50 -0.84 -16.05
C GLU A 208 -19.25 -2.31 -15.66
N ASN A 209 -18.35 -3.01 -16.37
CA ASN A 209 -17.97 -4.39 -16.09
C ASN A 209 -16.72 -4.48 -15.18
N GLY A 210 -16.15 -3.35 -14.79
CA GLY A 210 -14.94 -3.26 -13.98
C GLY A 210 -13.64 -3.41 -14.77
N THR A 211 -13.69 -3.32 -16.10
CA THR A 211 -12.52 -3.40 -16.99
C THR A 211 -11.85 -2.04 -17.09
N TRP A 212 -10.54 -1.99 -16.84
CA TRP A 212 -9.76 -0.77 -17.00
C TRP A 212 -9.46 -0.47 -18.46
N SER A 213 -9.52 0.81 -18.81
CA SER A 213 -9.05 1.35 -20.08
C SER A 213 -8.25 2.62 -19.87
N MET A 214 -7.27 2.86 -20.74
CA MET A 214 -6.53 4.12 -20.79
C MET A 214 -7.32 5.14 -21.59
N LEU A 215 -7.54 6.34 -21.00
CA LEU A 215 -8.18 7.46 -21.70
C LEU A 215 -7.12 8.37 -22.36
N LYS A 216 -5.95 8.52 -21.71
CA LYS A 216 -4.84 9.36 -22.15
C LYS A 216 -3.51 8.74 -21.65
N PRO A 217 -2.40 8.95 -22.37
CA PRO A 217 -2.28 9.62 -23.66
C PRO A 217 -2.73 8.75 -24.85
N TYR A 218 -2.85 7.42 -24.67
CA TYR A 218 -3.11 6.45 -25.75
C TYR A 218 -4.45 5.78 -25.56
N GLN A 219 -5.49 6.41 -26.10
CA GLN A 219 -6.85 5.87 -26.04
C GLN A 219 -6.95 4.50 -26.72
N ASP A 220 -7.83 3.63 -26.20
CA ASP A 220 -8.12 2.29 -26.73
C ASP A 220 -6.93 1.31 -26.73
N THR A 221 -5.85 1.63 -26.01
CA THR A 221 -4.72 0.73 -25.86
C THR A 221 -5.03 -0.31 -24.77
N SER A 222 -4.61 -1.55 -25.00
CA SER A 222 -4.68 -2.62 -24.01
C SER A 222 -3.85 -2.27 -22.77
N VAL A 223 -4.42 -2.48 -21.59
CA VAL A 223 -3.80 -2.10 -20.30
C VAL A 223 -3.31 -3.31 -19.54
N TYR A 224 -2.34 -3.08 -18.65
CA TYR A 224 -1.77 -4.12 -17.79
C TYR A 224 -2.39 -4.07 -16.39
N ASN A 225 -3.49 -4.80 -16.21
CA ASN A 225 -4.30 -4.79 -14.98
C ASN A 225 -3.49 -5.02 -13.69
N THR A 226 -2.45 -5.86 -13.74
CA THR A 226 -1.59 -6.11 -12.57
C THR A 226 -0.86 -4.84 -12.14
N GLN A 227 -0.33 -4.07 -13.08
CA GLN A 227 0.38 -2.82 -12.77
C GLN A 227 -0.57 -1.72 -12.31
N ILE A 228 -1.78 -1.66 -12.89
CA ILE A 228 -2.82 -0.77 -12.38
C ILE A 228 -3.13 -1.09 -10.90
N THR A 229 -3.28 -2.38 -10.58
CA THR A 229 -3.51 -2.82 -9.19
C THR A 229 -2.33 -2.47 -8.28
N ASN A 230 -1.09 -2.62 -8.75
CA ASN A 230 0.10 -2.23 -8.00
C ASN A 230 0.12 -0.72 -7.74
N PHE A 231 -0.08 0.10 -8.78
CA PHE A 231 -0.18 1.56 -8.65
C PHE A 231 -1.22 1.97 -7.61
N LEU A 232 -2.44 1.43 -7.69
CA LEU A 232 -3.51 1.77 -6.76
C LEU A 232 -3.17 1.31 -5.33
N THR A 233 -2.52 0.16 -5.18
CA THR A 233 -2.09 -0.34 -3.88
C THR A 233 -1.01 0.55 -3.27
N ASP A 234 -0.05 0.97 -4.07
CA ASP A 234 1.03 1.86 -3.63
C ASP A 234 0.48 3.24 -3.28
N ALA A 235 -0.33 3.82 -4.17
CA ALA A 235 -0.95 5.13 -3.96
C ALA A 235 -1.84 5.18 -2.70
N THR A 236 -2.52 4.09 -2.32
CA THR A 236 -3.28 4.01 -1.06
C THR A 236 -2.41 3.86 0.18
N ARG A 237 -1.09 3.66 0.04
CA ARG A 237 -0.13 3.55 1.13
C ARG A 237 0.80 4.75 1.26
N ASP A 238 0.80 5.64 0.27
CA ASP A 238 1.61 6.86 0.33
C ASP A 238 1.13 7.74 1.50
N GLU A 239 2.04 8.04 2.44
CA GLU A 239 1.70 8.66 3.72
C GLU A 239 2.10 10.14 3.77
N ILE A 240 1.25 10.93 4.41
CA ILE A 240 1.54 12.31 4.81
C ILE A 240 2.60 12.29 5.90
N PHE A 241 3.72 12.98 5.67
CA PHE A 241 4.78 13.11 6.66
C PHE A 241 4.45 14.15 7.73
N SER A 242 3.95 15.33 7.33
CA SER A 242 3.52 16.36 8.29
C SER A 242 2.39 17.24 7.75
N PHE A 243 1.62 17.82 8.66
CA PHE A 243 0.59 18.83 8.37
C PHE A 243 1.20 20.22 8.54
N VAL A 244 1.13 21.07 7.49
CA VAL A 244 1.83 22.35 7.41
C VAL A 244 0.91 23.55 7.61
N ALA A 245 -0.23 23.57 6.89
CA ALA A 245 -1.19 24.68 6.94
C ALA A 245 -2.59 24.20 6.56
N GLU A 246 -3.59 24.93 7.00
CA GLU A 246 -5.01 24.71 6.67
C GLU A 246 -5.54 25.90 5.87
N ASN A 247 -6.66 25.71 5.16
CA ASN A 247 -7.36 26.75 4.41
C ASN A 247 -6.45 27.48 3.38
N CYS A 248 -5.54 26.73 2.72
CA CYS A 248 -4.71 27.26 1.65
C CYS A 248 -5.59 27.69 0.48
N THR A 249 -5.35 28.90 -0.03
CA THR A 249 -6.03 29.50 -1.18
C THR A 249 -5.07 29.74 -2.32
N GLU A 250 -5.56 30.09 -3.51
CA GLU A 250 -4.71 30.38 -4.68
C GLU A 250 -3.67 31.50 -4.41
N SER A 251 -3.95 32.42 -3.47
CA SER A 251 -2.99 33.46 -3.09
C SER A 251 -1.75 32.91 -2.36
N ASP A 252 -1.85 31.70 -1.81
CA ASP A 252 -0.79 31.03 -1.07
C ASP A 252 0.04 30.08 -1.94
N TYR A 253 -0.44 29.77 -3.18
CA TYR A 253 0.14 28.74 -4.04
C TYR A 253 1.63 28.98 -4.35
N ALA A 254 2.01 30.21 -4.65
CA ALA A 254 3.40 30.55 -4.94
C ALA A 254 4.37 30.28 -3.77
N LYS A 255 3.86 30.24 -2.52
CA LYS A 255 4.66 29.91 -1.34
C LYS A 255 5.10 28.46 -1.29
N TYR A 256 4.32 27.58 -1.87
CA TYR A 256 4.50 26.13 -1.82
C TYR A 256 4.79 25.52 -3.20
N GLY A 257 4.81 26.33 -4.27
CA GLY A 257 5.03 25.89 -5.65
C GLY A 257 3.81 25.26 -6.32
N PHE A 258 2.60 25.49 -5.80
CA PHE A 258 1.36 24.91 -6.38
C PHE A 258 0.88 25.67 -7.63
N ASP A 259 1.38 26.88 -7.89
CA ASP A 259 1.16 27.61 -9.14
C ASP A 259 1.95 27.07 -10.34
N ASN A 260 3.02 26.30 -10.07
CA ASN A 260 3.77 25.54 -11.06
C ASN A 260 4.07 24.12 -10.52
N PRO A 261 3.06 23.28 -10.39
CA PRO A 261 3.18 21.98 -9.71
C PRO A 261 4.14 21.05 -10.43
N LYS A 262 4.77 20.16 -9.67
CA LYS A 262 5.58 19.06 -10.22
C LYS A 262 4.72 17.90 -10.67
N TYR A 263 3.67 17.59 -9.90
CA TYR A 263 2.70 16.55 -10.22
C TYR A 263 1.31 16.96 -9.73
N VAL A 264 0.29 16.37 -10.33
CA VAL A 264 -1.08 16.37 -9.83
C VAL A 264 -1.59 14.94 -9.89
N LEU A 265 -2.12 14.44 -8.78
CA LEU A 265 -2.77 13.12 -8.70
C LEU A 265 -4.25 13.32 -8.36
N GLU A 266 -5.11 12.72 -9.16
CA GLU A 266 -6.55 12.73 -8.96
C GLU A 266 -7.09 11.31 -8.95
N VAL A 267 -7.92 10.96 -7.97
CA VAL A 267 -8.54 9.64 -7.81
C VAL A 267 -10.00 9.79 -7.49
N THR A 268 -10.85 9.00 -8.14
CA THR A 268 -12.30 8.95 -7.89
C THR A 268 -12.75 7.54 -7.52
N ALA A 269 -13.56 7.45 -6.47
CA ALA A 269 -14.16 6.20 -5.99
C ALA A 269 -15.65 6.46 -5.67
N GLY A 270 -16.55 6.12 -6.58
CA GLY A 270 -17.97 6.42 -6.48
C GLY A 270 -18.24 7.93 -6.38
N SER A 271 -18.77 8.36 -5.23
CA SER A 271 -19.00 9.79 -4.93
C SER A 271 -17.82 10.48 -4.27
N LYS A 272 -16.78 9.75 -3.88
CA LYS A 272 -15.58 10.30 -3.25
C LYS A 272 -14.58 10.72 -4.32
N HIS A 273 -13.92 11.83 -4.08
CA HIS A 273 -12.93 12.40 -4.97
C HIS A 273 -11.78 12.94 -4.13
N THR A 274 -10.55 12.72 -4.56
CA THR A 274 -9.37 13.32 -3.95
C THR A 274 -8.45 13.82 -5.04
N LYS A 275 -8.03 15.07 -4.92
CA LYS A 275 -7.01 15.67 -5.75
C LYS A 275 -5.90 16.23 -4.88
N VAL A 276 -4.66 15.83 -5.19
CA VAL A 276 -3.45 16.34 -4.54
C VAL A 276 -2.56 17.00 -5.57
N ILE A 277 -2.20 18.25 -5.30
CA ILE A 277 -1.20 19.01 -6.08
C ILE A 277 0.13 18.92 -5.34
N PHE A 278 1.16 18.40 -5.99
CA PHE A 278 2.52 18.32 -5.46
C PHE A 278 3.34 19.52 -5.96
N GLY A 279 3.78 20.34 -5.03
CA GLY A 279 4.49 21.60 -5.30
C GLY A 279 6.01 21.49 -5.22
N ASP A 280 6.64 22.51 -4.62
CA ASP A 280 8.09 22.53 -4.45
C ASP A 280 8.58 21.64 -3.33
N TYR A 281 9.88 21.31 -3.37
CA TYR A 281 10.55 20.73 -2.23
C TYR A 281 10.65 21.75 -1.09
N THR A 282 10.60 21.28 0.15
CA THR A 282 10.88 22.11 1.32
C THR A 282 12.37 22.49 1.37
N ASN A 283 12.78 23.23 2.40
CA ASN A 283 14.22 23.47 2.66
C ASN A 283 15.00 22.17 2.93
N ASN A 284 14.31 21.12 3.31
CA ASN A 284 14.81 19.75 3.32
C ASN A 284 14.43 19.10 1.98
N GLU A 285 15.39 18.99 1.05
CA GLU A 285 15.19 18.48 -0.31
C GLU A 285 14.57 17.05 -0.38
N ASN A 286 14.50 16.37 0.76
CA ASN A 286 13.83 15.07 0.86
C ASN A 286 12.32 15.17 1.08
N GLU A 287 11.78 16.38 1.30
CA GLU A 287 10.36 16.60 1.54
C GLU A 287 9.75 17.46 0.44
N MET A 288 8.55 17.13 0.00
CA MET A 288 7.79 17.86 -1.00
C MET A 288 6.44 18.30 -0.44
N TYR A 289 6.03 19.54 -0.75
CA TYR A 289 4.72 20.04 -0.38
C TYR A 289 3.61 19.37 -1.19
N GLY A 290 2.48 19.06 -0.52
CA GLY A 290 1.25 18.61 -1.14
C GLY A 290 0.07 19.43 -0.68
N LEU A 291 -0.88 19.69 -1.60
CA LEU A 291 -2.14 20.37 -1.32
C LEU A 291 -3.31 19.47 -1.65
N PHE A 292 -4.12 19.16 -0.66
CA PHE A 292 -5.44 18.58 -0.86
C PHE A 292 -6.42 19.70 -1.26
N THR A 293 -6.87 19.70 -2.51
CA THR A 293 -7.65 20.82 -3.07
C THR A 293 -9.02 20.99 -2.41
N ASP A 294 -9.65 19.89 -2.00
CA ASP A 294 -11.01 19.91 -1.43
C ASP A 294 -11.06 20.51 -0.02
N SER A 295 -10.00 20.30 0.77
CA SER A 295 -9.91 20.80 2.15
C SER A 295 -9.02 22.04 2.30
N GLY A 296 -8.20 22.37 1.30
CA GLY A 296 -7.17 23.40 1.43
C GLY A 296 -6.06 23.02 2.41
N GLN A 297 -5.92 21.74 2.73
CA GLN A 297 -4.89 21.22 3.65
C GLN A 297 -3.53 21.15 2.93
N VAL A 298 -2.53 21.85 3.45
CA VAL A 298 -1.13 21.72 3.02
C VAL A 298 -0.41 20.74 3.92
N VAL A 299 0.31 19.83 3.29
CA VAL A 299 1.09 18.78 3.96
C VAL A 299 2.50 18.70 3.38
N THR A 300 3.37 17.86 3.98
CA THR A 300 4.58 17.38 3.32
C THR A 300 4.55 15.87 3.18
N PHE A 301 5.25 15.39 2.17
CA PHE A 301 5.53 13.98 1.91
C PHE A 301 7.04 13.78 1.84
N ILE A 302 7.53 12.61 2.22
CA ILE A 302 8.91 12.20 1.92
C ILE A 302 8.97 11.88 0.42
N SER A 303 9.70 12.68 -0.35
CA SER A 303 9.62 12.72 -1.82
C SER A 303 9.94 11.40 -2.51
N ASN A 304 10.87 10.61 -1.95
CA ASN A 304 11.25 9.30 -2.49
C ASN A 304 10.38 8.13 -1.98
N GLU A 305 9.41 8.41 -1.13
CA GLU A 305 8.46 7.44 -0.58
C GLU A 305 7.08 7.55 -1.23
N ILE A 306 6.85 8.56 -2.09
CA ILE A 306 5.59 8.68 -2.85
C ILE A 306 5.66 7.73 -4.05
N SER A 307 5.28 6.49 -3.83
CA SER A 307 5.41 5.40 -4.81
C SER A 307 4.59 5.65 -6.06
N ALA A 308 3.40 6.25 -5.93
CA ALA A 308 2.50 6.56 -7.05
C ALA A 308 3.15 7.47 -8.12
N LEU A 309 4.05 8.38 -7.73
CA LEU A 309 4.71 9.28 -8.67
C LEU A 309 5.82 8.61 -9.50
N GLY A 310 6.23 7.40 -9.12
CA GLY A 310 7.26 6.61 -9.82
C GLY A 310 6.78 5.89 -11.07
N TYR A 311 5.46 5.73 -11.24
CA TYR A 311 4.90 5.04 -12.40
C TYR A 311 4.85 5.93 -13.64
N ASP A 312 5.04 5.34 -14.81
CA ASP A 312 4.88 6.03 -16.08
C ASP A 312 3.81 5.38 -16.98
N THR A 313 3.58 5.96 -18.15
CA THR A 313 2.56 5.49 -19.10
C THR A 313 2.80 4.04 -19.54
N MET A 314 4.07 3.67 -19.78
CA MET A 314 4.41 2.35 -20.29
C MET A 314 4.15 1.25 -19.24
N ASP A 315 4.28 1.57 -17.96
CA ASP A 315 3.94 0.63 -16.87
C ASP A 315 2.46 0.24 -16.87
N MET A 316 1.59 1.16 -17.29
CA MET A 316 0.13 0.94 -17.32
C MET A 316 -0.35 0.17 -18.55
N MET A 317 0.49 0.03 -19.58
CA MET A 317 0.11 -0.54 -20.87
C MET A 317 0.52 -2.01 -20.98
N ASN A 318 -0.29 -2.79 -21.72
CA ASN A 318 0.20 -4.03 -22.27
C ASN A 318 1.09 -3.70 -23.49
N THR A 319 2.39 -3.84 -23.30
CA THR A 319 3.39 -3.47 -24.31
C THR A 319 3.57 -4.53 -25.41
N THR A 320 2.79 -5.61 -25.42
CA THR A 320 2.87 -6.63 -26.46
C THR A 320 2.31 -6.10 -27.80
N VAL A 321 3.09 -6.18 -28.85
CA VAL A 321 2.67 -5.77 -30.19
C VAL A 321 1.49 -6.59 -30.69
N TYR A 322 1.60 -7.92 -30.54
CA TYR A 322 0.55 -8.89 -30.85
C TYR A 322 0.87 -10.20 -30.11
N SER A 323 -0.16 -10.84 -29.60
CA SER A 323 -0.07 -12.18 -29.02
C SER A 323 -1.31 -12.98 -29.39
N ALA A 324 -1.12 -14.24 -29.80
CA ALA A 324 -2.19 -15.19 -30.03
C ALA A 324 -2.05 -16.37 -29.07
N ASP A 325 -3.16 -16.89 -28.54
CA ASP A 325 -3.15 -18.17 -27.83
C ASP A 325 -2.80 -19.28 -28.82
N ILE A 326 -1.77 -20.08 -28.53
CA ILE A 326 -1.33 -21.17 -29.42
C ILE A 326 -2.45 -22.18 -29.67
N ASN A 327 -3.42 -22.31 -28.74
CA ASN A 327 -4.60 -23.18 -28.92
C ASN A 327 -5.57 -22.67 -29.98
N ASP A 328 -5.53 -21.38 -30.28
CA ASP A 328 -6.38 -20.74 -31.29
C ASP A 328 -5.67 -20.57 -32.64
N VAL A 329 -4.37 -20.87 -32.71
CA VAL A 329 -3.56 -20.75 -33.92
C VAL A 329 -3.50 -22.09 -34.66
N THR A 330 -3.77 -22.09 -35.99
CA THR A 330 -3.63 -23.28 -36.83
C THR A 330 -2.40 -23.24 -37.71
N GLU A 331 -1.99 -22.05 -38.16
CA GLU A 331 -0.81 -21.88 -39.01
C GLU A 331 -0.07 -20.57 -38.64
N VAL A 332 1.24 -20.60 -38.75
CA VAL A 332 2.08 -19.38 -38.70
C VAL A 332 3.10 -19.43 -39.82
N LYS A 333 3.21 -18.33 -40.57
CA LYS A 333 4.31 -18.11 -41.51
C LYS A 333 5.20 -16.99 -40.99
N VAL A 334 6.49 -17.26 -40.84
CA VAL A 334 7.53 -16.29 -40.46
C VAL A 334 8.45 -16.09 -41.67
N GLU A 335 8.52 -14.85 -42.17
CA GLU A 335 9.39 -14.44 -43.28
C GLU A 335 10.42 -13.44 -42.71
N MET A 336 11.72 -13.75 -42.85
CA MET A 336 12.82 -12.92 -42.38
C MET A 336 14.02 -13.09 -43.35
N PRO A 337 15.05 -12.22 -43.29
CA PRO A 337 16.16 -12.28 -44.22
C PRO A 337 16.78 -13.67 -44.39
N GLY A 338 16.63 -14.26 -45.56
CA GLY A 338 17.19 -15.60 -45.91
C GLY A 338 16.43 -16.80 -45.33
N VAL A 339 15.29 -16.58 -44.65
CA VAL A 339 14.50 -17.65 -44.02
C VAL A 339 13.01 -17.45 -44.23
N THR A 340 12.34 -18.55 -44.56
CA THR A 340 10.90 -18.68 -44.46
C THR A 340 10.58 -19.92 -43.65
N ALA A 341 9.85 -19.77 -42.54
CA ALA A 341 9.38 -20.85 -41.71
C ALA A 341 7.87 -20.95 -41.80
N GLU A 342 7.37 -22.13 -42.17
CA GLU A 342 5.93 -22.46 -42.19
C GLU A 342 5.63 -23.45 -41.08
N MET A 343 4.71 -23.09 -40.20
CA MET A 343 4.32 -23.83 -39.02
C MET A 343 2.86 -24.21 -39.10
N GLU A 344 2.54 -25.51 -38.95
CA GLU A 344 1.18 -25.97 -38.71
C GLU A 344 1.05 -26.44 -37.27
N ILE A 345 -0.06 -26.06 -36.62
CA ILE A 345 -0.23 -26.20 -35.18
C ILE A 345 -1.59 -26.85 -34.88
N ASN A 346 -1.55 -28.00 -34.20
CA ASN A 346 -2.68 -28.57 -33.50
C ASN A 346 -2.27 -28.83 -32.04
N ASN A 347 -2.32 -27.77 -31.23
CA ASN A 347 -1.78 -27.82 -29.87
C ASN A 347 -2.56 -28.76 -28.94
N TYR A 348 -3.84 -29.02 -29.19
CA TYR A 348 -4.64 -29.95 -28.38
C TYR A 348 -4.20 -31.40 -28.54
N GLU A 349 -3.71 -31.77 -29.74
CA GLU A 349 -3.21 -33.13 -30.03
C GLU A 349 -1.67 -33.20 -29.98
N GLU A 350 -1.02 -32.08 -29.62
CA GLU A 350 0.44 -31.93 -29.62
C GLU A 350 1.09 -32.31 -30.98
N GLU A 351 0.41 -32.00 -32.09
CA GLU A 351 0.87 -32.22 -33.43
C GLU A 351 1.43 -30.90 -34.02
N TYR A 352 2.68 -30.92 -34.37
CA TYR A 352 3.39 -29.76 -34.94
C TYR A 352 4.13 -30.14 -36.18
N ILE A 353 4.00 -29.31 -37.25
CA ILE A 353 4.69 -29.47 -38.51
C ILE A 353 5.53 -28.22 -38.78
N LEU A 354 6.79 -28.39 -39.13
CA LEU A 354 7.69 -27.31 -39.53
C LEU A 354 8.17 -27.58 -40.96
N ASN A 355 7.87 -26.70 -41.92
CA ASN A 355 8.29 -26.79 -43.31
C ASN A 355 8.02 -28.21 -43.89
N ASP A 356 6.78 -28.69 -43.78
CA ASP A 356 6.32 -30.03 -44.21
C ASP A 356 6.89 -31.20 -43.36
N THR A 357 7.74 -30.97 -42.36
CA THR A 357 8.30 -32.01 -41.49
C THR A 357 7.51 -32.13 -40.17
N GLN A 358 6.89 -33.28 -39.93
CA GLN A 358 6.16 -33.55 -38.69
C GLN A 358 7.15 -33.83 -37.53
N LEU A 359 6.97 -33.11 -36.43
CA LEU A 359 7.78 -33.26 -35.22
C LEU A 359 7.25 -34.40 -34.32
N THR A 360 8.09 -35.37 -34.02
CA THR A 360 7.65 -36.59 -33.34
C THR A 360 8.22 -36.77 -31.94
N ASP A 361 9.36 -36.14 -31.64
CA ASP A 361 10.01 -36.22 -30.35
C ASP A 361 9.74 -34.98 -29.49
N ASP A 362 9.81 -35.13 -28.17
CA ASP A 362 9.48 -34.09 -27.20
C ASP A 362 10.46 -32.91 -27.23
N ASP A 363 11.72 -33.13 -27.60
CA ASP A 363 12.74 -32.08 -27.62
C ASP A 363 12.46 -31.12 -28.79
N THR A 364 12.20 -31.63 -30.01
CA THR A 364 11.84 -30.81 -31.18
C THR A 364 10.52 -30.10 -30.99
N LYS A 365 9.51 -30.71 -30.35
CA LYS A 365 8.25 -30.08 -30.00
C LYS A 365 8.44 -28.91 -29.02
N SER A 366 9.30 -29.07 -28.03
CA SER A 366 9.62 -28.01 -27.05
C SER A 366 10.33 -26.83 -27.74
N LEU A 367 11.25 -27.10 -28.64
CA LEU A 367 11.93 -26.06 -29.44
C LEU A 367 10.96 -25.35 -30.38
N PHE A 368 9.99 -26.06 -30.96
CA PHE A 368 8.95 -25.46 -31.79
C PHE A 368 8.09 -24.45 -31.01
N ILE A 369 7.68 -24.80 -29.80
CA ILE A 369 6.94 -23.90 -28.91
C ILE A 369 7.83 -22.72 -28.49
N SER A 370 9.12 -22.94 -28.24
CA SER A 370 10.10 -21.88 -27.94
C SER A 370 10.25 -20.91 -29.10
N PHE A 371 10.32 -21.43 -30.33
CA PHE A 371 10.33 -20.60 -31.54
C PHE A 371 9.04 -19.80 -31.70
N PHE A 372 7.86 -20.41 -31.53
CA PHE A 372 6.58 -19.70 -31.53
C PHE A 372 6.56 -18.56 -30.50
N ASN A 373 6.99 -18.82 -29.29
CA ASN A 373 7.00 -17.82 -28.22
C ASN A 373 8.01 -16.69 -28.48
N SER A 374 9.08 -16.91 -29.26
CA SER A 374 10.11 -15.89 -29.54
C SER A 374 9.56 -14.69 -30.33
N PHE A 375 8.52 -14.86 -31.12
CA PHE A 375 7.89 -13.80 -31.91
C PHE A 375 6.47 -13.45 -31.43
N ASN A 376 5.78 -14.36 -30.75
CA ASN A 376 4.41 -14.15 -30.30
C ASN A 376 4.28 -13.17 -29.13
N ASN A 377 5.38 -12.88 -28.42
CA ASN A 377 5.41 -11.98 -27.26
C ASN A 377 6.34 -10.78 -27.47
N ALA A 378 6.53 -10.36 -28.73
CA ALA A 378 7.32 -9.17 -29.01
C ALA A 378 6.68 -7.93 -28.39
N TYR A 379 7.48 -7.15 -27.62
CA TYR A 379 7.02 -5.94 -26.96
C TYR A 379 7.62 -4.69 -27.58
N PHE A 380 6.85 -3.59 -27.54
CA PHE A 380 7.32 -2.28 -27.97
C PHE A 380 7.89 -1.49 -26.79
N GLU A 381 8.75 -0.52 -27.07
CA GLU A 381 9.40 0.31 -26.06
C GLU A 381 8.93 1.75 -26.07
N SER A 382 8.41 2.21 -27.18
CA SER A 382 7.86 3.55 -27.33
C SER A 382 6.75 3.59 -28.36
N ILE A 383 6.02 4.70 -28.36
CA ILE A 383 4.91 4.96 -29.28
C ILE A 383 5.24 6.24 -30.06
N GLU A 384 5.16 6.16 -31.39
CA GLU A 384 5.38 7.26 -32.34
C GLU A 384 4.21 7.32 -33.32
N ASN A 385 3.13 8.02 -32.97
CA ASN A 385 1.88 8.01 -33.74
C ASN A 385 1.96 8.84 -35.05
N ASP A 386 2.90 9.78 -35.14
CA ASP A 386 3.01 10.72 -36.27
C ASP A 386 3.84 10.17 -37.45
N GLN A 387 4.13 8.88 -37.46
CA GLN A 387 4.91 8.23 -38.50
C GLN A 387 4.00 7.57 -39.56
N ASN A 388 4.51 7.45 -40.77
CA ASN A 388 3.87 6.71 -41.85
C ASN A 388 4.90 5.77 -42.51
N PRO A 389 5.11 4.58 -41.95
CA PRO A 389 6.10 3.62 -42.44
C PRO A 389 5.77 3.21 -43.87
N ASP A 390 6.67 3.51 -44.83
CA ASP A 390 6.55 3.20 -46.25
C ASP A 390 7.67 2.27 -46.76
N GLY A 391 8.49 1.75 -45.83
CA GLY A 391 9.59 0.82 -46.13
C GLY A 391 9.14 -0.62 -46.33
N GLU A 392 10.03 -1.44 -46.95
CA GLU A 392 9.81 -2.89 -47.03
C GLU A 392 10.03 -3.52 -45.62
N PRO A 393 9.15 -4.43 -45.16
CA PRO A 393 9.34 -5.12 -43.92
C PRO A 393 10.56 -6.05 -43.96
N GLU A 394 11.38 -6.00 -42.92
CA GLU A 394 12.49 -6.94 -42.77
C GLU A 394 12.02 -8.28 -42.19
N ILE A 395 10.94 -8.26 -41.39
CA ILE A 395 10.32 -9.45 -40.79
C ILE A 395 8.81 -9.33 -40.95
N THR A 396 8.19 -10.42 -41.40
CA THR A 396 6.73 -10.55 -41.49
C THR A 396 6.29 -11.84 -40.80
N ILE A 397 5.30 -11.74 -39.94
CA ILE A 397 4.70 -12.88 -39.22
C ILE A 397 3.20 -12.89 -39.53
N THR A 398 2.74 -13.98 -40.16
CA THR A 398 1.33 -14.15 -40.51
C THR A 398 0.76 -15.31 -39.67
N TYR A 399 -0.27 -15.01 -38.91
CA TYR A 399 -1.00 -15.99 -38.10
C TYR A 399 -2.33 -16.31 -38.76
N THR A 400 -2.67 -17.58 -38.90
CA THR A 400 -4.00 -18.08 -39.25
C THR A 400 -4.63 -18.69 -37.97
N LEU A 401 -5.77 -18.16 -37.58
CA LEU A 401 -6.48 -18.66 -36.39
C LEU A 401 -7.52 -19.73 -36.76
N SER A 402 -7.95 -20.52 -35.83
CA SER A 402 -8.95 -21.59 -35.95
C SER A 402 -10.30 -21.12 -36.51
N ASN A 403 -10.65 -19.85 -36.37
CA ASN A 403 -11.81 -19.19 -36.92
C ASN A 403 -11.56 -18.61 -38.33
N ASN A 404 -10.44 -18.93 -38.98
CA ASN A 404 -9.95 -18.41 -40.27
C ASN A 404 -9.62 -16.90 -40.27
N THR A 405 -9.49 -16.24 -39.10
CA THR A 405 -8.96 -14.88 -39.02
C THR A 405 -7.47 -14.90 -39.31
N VAL A 406 -7.00 -14.02 -40.19
CA VAL A 406 -5.57 -13.85 -40.48
C VAL A 406 -5.10 -12.54 -39.89
N ASN A 407 -4.01 -12.60 -39.08
CA ASN A 407 -3.32 -11.43 -38.56
C ASN A 407 -1.89 -11.39 -39.09
N ARG A 408 -1.51 -10.30 -39.71
CA ARG A 408 -0.19 -10.07 -40.30
C ARG A 408 0.50 -8.96 -39.51
N ILE A 409 1.68 -9.27 -38.94
CA ILE A 409 2.54 -8.32 -38.20
C ILE A 409 3.80 -8.13 -39.03
N GLU A 410 4.13 -6.88 -39.31
CA GLU A 410 5.29 -6.49 -40.12
C GLU A 410 6.19 -5.58 -39.29
N TYR A 411 7.48 -5.80 -39.36
CA TYR A 411 8.51 -5.00 -38.73
C TYR A 411 9.34 -4.30 -39.78
N ILE A 412 9.11 -2.97 -39.94
CA ILE A 412 9.74 -2.11 -40.93
C ILE A 412 10.90 -1.38 -40.25
N PRO A 413 12.15 -1.45 -40.76
CA PRO A 413 13.28 -0.74 -40.20
C PRO A 413 13.05 0.77 -40.10
N VAL A 414 13.28 1.37 -38.95
CA VAL A 414 13.27 2.83 -38.82
C VAL A 414 14.47 3.39 -39.55
N PRO A 415 14.30 4.41 -40.44
CA PRO A 415 15.40 4.99 -41.19
C PRO A 415 16.45 5.63 -40.30
N GLY A 416 17.76 5.47 -40.66
CA GLY A 416 18.91 6.06 -39.98
C GLY A 416 20.07 5.07 -39.86
N GLU A 417 21.31 5.56 -40.03
CA GLU A 417 22.51 4.70 -39.99
C GLU A 417 22.71 3.98 -38.64
N ASP A 418 22.26 4.60 -37.54
CA ASP A 418 22.36 4.05 -36.19
C ASP A 418 21.04 3.50 -35.65
N SER A 419 19.99 3.42 -36.50
CA SER A 419 18.68 2.96 -36.04
C SER A 419 18.68 1.47 -35.66
N ASN A 420 18.35 1.20 -34.39
CA ASN A 420 18.28 -0.15 -33.82
C ASN A 420 16.83 -0.54 -33.51
N THR A 421 15.86 0.01 -34.28
CA THR A 421 14.44 -0.16 -34.03
C THR A 421 13.68 -0.48 -35.31
N TYR A 422 12.47 -1.02 -35.14
CA TYR A 422 11.46 -1.23 -36.17
C TYR A 422 10.19 -0.48 -35.79
N TRP A 423 9.47 -0.02 -36.79
CA TRP A 423 8.04 0.28 -36.71
C TRP A 423 7.23 -1.00 -36.85
N ALA A 424 6.24 -1.21 -35.99
CA ALA A 424 5.34 -2.35 -36.12
C ALA A 424 4.06 -1.97 -36.88
N VAL A 425 3.73 -2.77 -37.89
CA VAL A 425 2.51 -2.62 -38.71
C VAL A 425 1.67 -3.88 -38.53
N LYS A 426 0.37 -3.73 -38.30
CA LYS A 426 -0.59 -4.83 -38.18
C LYS A 426 -1.66 -4.74 -39.27
N ASN A 427 -1.79 -5.78 -40.05
CA ASN A 427 -2.78 -5.89 -41.14
C ASN A 427 -2.72 -4.70 -42.14
N GLY A 428 -1.53 -4.16 -42.37
CA GLY A 428 -1.29 -3.00 -43.23
C GLY A 428 -1.53 -1.63 -42.57
N GLU A 429 -1.88 -1.58 -41.28
CA GLU A 429 -2.05 -0.33 -40.52
C GLU A 429 -0.91 -0.15 -39.55
N TYR A 430 -0.33 1.05 -39.51
CA TYR A 430 0.71 1.38 -38.52
C TYR A 430 0.12 1.39 -37.11
N THR A 431 0.75 0.68 -36.19
CA THR A 431 0.29 0.56 -34.82
C THR A 431 0.70 1.73 -33.91
N GLY A 432 1.61 2.59 -34.37
CA GLY A 432 2.31 3.55 -33.53
C GLY A 432 3.49 2.95 -32.75
N PHE A 433 3.68 1.65 -32.77
CA PHE A 433 4.63 0.96 -31.89
C PHE A 433 6.03 0.90 -32.48
N VAL A 434 7.03 1.19 -31.62
CA VAL A 434 8.45 1.09 -31.94
C VAL A 434 9.07 -0.06 -31.15
N VAL A 435 9.71 -1.00 -31.85
CA VAL A 435 10.26 -2.24 -31.30
C VAL A 435 11.77 -2.28 -31.51
N ARG A 436 12.57 -2.64 -30.51
CA ARG A 436 14.01 -2.83 -30.69
C ARG A 436 14.33 -4.04 -31.54
N LYS A 437 15.30 -3.91 -32.45
CA LYS A 437 15.80 -5.02 -33.27
C LYS A 437 16.29 -6.21 -32.42
N LYS A 438 16.85 -5.95 -31.24
CA LYS A 438 17.29 -7.00 -30.32
C LYS A 438 16.17 -7.94 -29.86
N ILE A 439 14.92 -7.43 -29.69
CA ILE A 439 13.77 -8.24 -29.26
C ILE A 439 13.44 -9.30 -30.30
N ILE A 440 13.62 -8.94 -31.57
CA ILE A 440 13.33 -9.79 -32.73
C ILE A 440 14.53 -10.64 -33.12
N ALA A 441 15.74 -10.27 -32.72
CA ALA A 441 16.95 -11.07 -32.98
C ALA A 441 16.89 -12.52 -32.45
N ASN A 442 16.11 -12.75 -31.40
CA ASN A 442 15.89 -14.09 -30.85
C ASN A 442 15.14 -15.03 -31.81
N ILE A 443 14.33 -14.51 -32.74
CA ILE A 443 13.57 -15.32 -33.69
C ILE A 443 14.52 -16.18 -34.55
N SER A 444 15.58 -15.56 -35.08
CA SER A 444 16.57 -16.28 -35.89
C SER A 444 17.28 -17.38 -35.10
N SER A 445 17.73 -17.09 -33.88
CA SER A 445 18.47 -18.07 -33.06
C SER A 445 17.60 -19.25 -32.65
N THR A 446 16.36 -19.01 -32.26
CA THR A 446 15.43 -20.09 -31.87
C THR A 446 15.01 -20.93 -33.07
N TYR A 447 14.89 -20.34 -34.26
CA TYR A 447 14.65 -21.06 -35.51
C TYR A 447 15.84 -21.95 -35.87
N GLU A 448 17.08 -21.44 -35.79
CA GLU A 448 18.29 -22.22 -36.10
C GLU A 448 18.44 -23.41 -35.15
N GLU A 449 18.17 -23.24 -33.85
CA GLU A 449 18.17 -24.33 -32.87
C GLU A 449 17.14 -25.40 -33.20
N LEU A 450 15.93 -25.02 -33.56
CA LEU A 450 14.85 -25.92 -33.95
C LEU A 450 15.24 -26.70 -35.22
N VAL A 451 15.71 -26.04 -36.26
CA VAL A 451 16.10 -26.70 -37.51
C VAL A 451 17.26 -27.69 -37.31
N GLN A 452 18.27 -27.32 -36.54
CA GLN A 452 19.37 -28.24 -36.19
C GLN A 452 18.91 -29.48 -35.44
N ALA A 453 17.95 -29.34 -34.51
CA ALA A 453 17.37 -30.47 -33.79
C ALA A 453 16.58 -31.38 -34.72
N VAL A 454 15.73 -30.81 -35.61
CA VAL A 454 14.97 -31.57 -36.61
C VAL A 454 15.89 -32.34 -37.54
N GLU A 455 16.93 -31.70 -38.10
CA GLU A 455 17.91 -32.37 -38.98
C GLU A 455 18.71 -33.50 -38.26
N SER A 456 18.84 -33.36 -36.93
CA SER A 456 19.56 -34.37 -36.07
C SER A 456 18.68 -35.55 -35.74
N SER A 457 17.36 -35.37 -35.60
CA SER A 457 16.38 -36.40 -35.32
C SER A 457 16.06 -37.29 -36.53
N GLU A 458 16.31 -36.81 -37.75
CA GLU A 458 16.12 -37.57 -39.02
C GLU A 458 17.31 -38.51 -39.34
N LYS A 459 18.43 -38.43 -38.61
CA LYS A 459 19.65 -39.25 -38.82
C LYS A 459 19.71 -40.43 -37.87
#